data_79dbd397385801df2c1aa859c74d711d
#
_entry.id   79dbd397385801df2c1aa859c74d711d
#
_cell.length_a   1.000
_cell.length_b   1.000
_cell.length_c   1.000
_cell.angle_alpha   90.00
_cell.angle_beta   90.00
_cell.angle_gamma   90.00
#
_symmetry.space_group_name_H-M   'P 1'
#
loop_
_entity.id
_entity.type
_entity.pdbx_description
1 polymer ?
#
loop_
_entity_poly.entity_id
_entity_poly.type
_entity_poly.pdbx_seq_one_letter_code
_entity_poly.pdbx_strand_id
1 'polypeptide(L)'
;MIQDIFFPGNSEMAQRMRALDWSRTSLGPVDQWPQSLRTSVSTCLDCAFPIILWWGPELTILYNDEYSQFLGPKHPAALGQPGLKVWAEIADVIGPMLSQVYEHGQATRSRDLLLHIDRGYPEEAYFSFSYSPIHAEGGKVGGIFCPVIETTEKIIGERRLRTLRDLAATCTGAASESSVYTAAGTVLAANPHDVPFALVYRIDESAGRARLASAAGIDAGVAASPESVPLREMGVDPWTLHAVAQSGQVTVLSDLSARFDELPCGAWKQSPQKAMVMPVLLQIGRAHV
;
A
#
# COMPACT_ATOMS: atom_id res chain seq x y z
N MET A 1 -29.56 -25.38 -15.23
CA MET A 1 -30.55 -25.87 -14.22
C MET A 1 -29.92 -26.30 -12.90
N ILE A 2 -29.04 -27.31 -12.80
CA ILE A 2 -28.39 -27.68 -11.52
C ILE A 2 -27.38 -26.59 -11.08
N GLN A 3 -26.65 -26.02 -12.00
CA GLN A 3 -25.66 -24.97 -11.71
C GLN A 3 -26.29 -23.66 -11.22
N ASP A 4 -27.51 -23.32 -11.62
CA ASP A 4 -28.19 -22.11 -11.16
C ASP A 4 -28.59 -22.19 -9.68
N ILE A 5 -28.76 -23.41 -9.15
CA ILE A 5 -29.05 -23.63 -7.73
C ILE A 5 -27.81 -23.43 -6.87
N PHE A 6 -26.62 -23.76 -7.39
CA PHE A 6 -25.37 -23.69 -6.63
C PHE A 6 -24.66 -22.34 -6.71
N PHE A 7 -24.92 -21.58 -7.78
CA PHE A 7 -24.37 -20.25 -7.99
C PHE A 7 -25.51 -19.24 -8.13
N PRO A 8 -26.13 -18.81 -7.02
CA PRO A 8 -27.30 -17.94 -7.04
C PRO A 8 -26.97 -16.55 -7.61
N GLY A 9 -28.01 -15.87 -8.09
CA GLY A 9 -27.92 -14.50 -8.56
C GLY A 9 -27.34 -14.35 -9.98
N ASN A 10 -27.18 -13.10 -10.38
CA ASN A 10 -26.68 -12.69 -11.69
C ASN A 10 -25.42 -11.85 -11.62
N SER A 11 -24.71 -11.90 -10.49
CA SER A 11 -23.43 -11.24 -10.32
C SER A 11 -22.40 -11.75 -11.32
N GLU A 12 -21.34 -10.99 -11.57
CA GLU A 12 -20.27 -11.40 -12.48
C GLU A 12 -19.67 -12.73 -12.03
N MET A 13 -19.36 -12.86 -10.75
CA MET A 13 -18.74 -14.09 -10.23
C MET A 13 -19.67 -15.28 -10.28
N ALA A 14 -20.98 -15.12 -10.04
CA ALA A 14 -21.95 -16.19 -10.23
C ALA A 14 -21.98 -16.67 -11.70
N GLN A 15 -21.95 -15.76 -12.66
CA GLN A 15 -21.90 -16.10 -14.08
C GLN A 15 -20.58 -16.82 -14.46
N ARG A 16 -19.44 -16.33 -13.96
CA ARG A 16 -18.13 -16.94 -14.20
C ARG A 16 -18.02 -18.33 -13.60
N MET A 17 -18.54 -18.52 -12.37
CA MET A 17 -18.57 -19.83 -11.70
C MET A 17 -19.44 -20.83 -12.45
N ARG A 18 -20.56 -20.40 -13.04
CA ARG A 18 -21.39 -21.25 -13.92
C ARG A 18 -20.69 -21.64 -15.21
N ALA A 19 -19.89 -20.73 -15.78
CA ALA A 19 -19.22 -20.94 -17.05
C ALA A 19 -17.90 -21.74 -16.92
N LEU A 20 -17.30 -21.79 -15.74
CA LEU A 20 -16.02 -22.48 -15.53
C LEU A 20 -16.19 -24.00 -15.56
N ASP A 21 -15.31 -24.68 -16.30
CA ASP A 21 -15.20 -26.13 -16.25
C ASP A 21 -14.45 -26.57 -15.00
N TRP A 22 -15.19 -26.81 -13.91
CA TRP A 22 -14.66 -27.18 -12.63
C TRP A 22 -13.99 -28.55 -12.62
N SER A 23 -14.33 -29.45 -13.58
CA SER A 23 -13.68 -30.76 -13.67
C SER A 23 -12.17 -30.67 -13.94
N ARG A 24 -11.70 -29.52 -14.42
CA ARG A 24 -10.29 -29.24 -14.67
C ARG A 24 -9.57 -28.57 -13.48
N THR A 25 -10.27 -28.36 -12.41
CA THR A 25 -9.73 -27.81 -11.15
C THR A 25 -9.58 -28.91 -10.10
N SER A 26 -8.88 -28.63 -9.01
CA SER A 26 -8.77 -29.57 -7.89
C SER A 26 -10.09 -29.81 -7.14
N LEU A 27 -11.11 -29.00 -7.41
CA LEU A 27 -12.43 -29.15 -6.80
C LEU A 27 -13.29 -30.23 -7.49
N GLY A 28 -12.96 -30.60 -8.72
CA GLY A 28 -13.74 -31.53 -9.52
C GLY A 28 -15.12 -31.00 -9.93
N PRO A 29 -15.94 -31.82 -10.59
CA PRO A 29 -17.24 -31.39 -11.11
C PRO A 29 -18.20 -31.01 -9.99
N VAL A 30 -19.02 -29.98 -10.24
CA VAL A 30 -19.89 -29.31 -9.25
C VAL A 30 -20.92 -30.24 -8.59
N ASP A 31 -21.36 -31.27 -9.32
CA ASP A 31 -22.30 -32.27 -8.82
C ASP A 31 -21.70 -33.17 -7.71
N GLN A 32 -20.37 -33.24 -7.65
CA GLN A 32 -19.64 -33.97 -6.61
C GLN A 32 -19.22 -33.09 -5.42
N TRP A 33 -19.47 -31.80 -5.45
CA TRP A 33 -19.11 -30.92 -4.36
C TRP A 33 -19.88 -31.26 -3.08
N PRO A 34 -19.20 -31.28 -1.91
CA PRO A 34 -19.88 -31.47 -0.64
C PRO A 34 -20.85 -30.33 -0.35
N GLN A 35 -21.86 -30.60 0.44
CA GLN A 35 -22.90 -29.60 0.76
C GLN A 35 -22.30 -28.38 1.47
N SER A 36 -21.31 -28.59 2.32
CA SER A 36 -20.56 -27.53 3.01
C SER A 36 -19.91 -26.54 2.04
N LEU A 37 -19.29 -27.02 0.93
CA LEU A 37 -18.74 -26.15 -0.10
C LEU A 37 -19.84 -25.40 -0.84
N ARG A 38 -20.90 -26.08 -1.25
CA ARG A 38 -22.04 -25.47 -1.96
C ARG A 38 -22.68 -24.36 -1.15
N THR A 39 -22.93 -24.60 0.14
CA THR A 39 -23.50 -23.58 1.04
C THR A 39 -22.56 -22.40 1.22
N SER A 40 -21.25 -22.67 1.39
CA SER A 40 -20.25 -21.59 1.54
C SER A 40 -20.14 -20.72 0.30
N VAL A 41 -20.21 -21.32 -0.89
CA VAL A 41 -20.17 -20.58 -2.17
C VAL A 41 -21.44 -19.73 -2.34
N SER A 42 -22.61 -20.29 -2.08
CA SER A 42 -23.86 -19.52 -2.12
C SER A 42 -23.81 -18.32 -1.17
N THR A 43 -23.39 -18.54 0.09
CA THR A 43 -23.24 -17.47 1.08
C THR A 43 -22.20 -16.42 0.63
N CYS A 44 -21.11 -16.85 0.04
CA CYS A 44 -20.08 -15.96 -0.49
C CYS A 44 -20.64 -15.06 -1.59
N LEU A 45 -21.36 -15.64 -2.57
CA LEU A 45 -21.91 -14.91 -3.71
C LEU A 45 -23.01 -13.91 -3.30
N ASP A 46 -23.81 -14.23 -2.28
CA ASP A 46 -24.89 -13.37 -1.78
C ASP A 46 -24.40 -12.29 -0.81
N CYS A 47 -23.13 -12.33 -0.40
CA CYS A 47 -22.58 -11.38 0.57
C CYS A 47 -22.15 -10.08 -0.11
N ALA A 48 -22.55 -8.94 0.48
CA ALA A 48 -22.17 -7.60 0.04
C ALA A 48 -20.79 -7.15 0.56
N PHE A 49 -20.08 -7.98 1.32
CA PHE A 49 -18.70 -7.73 1.74
C PHE A 49 -17.72 -8.60 0.96
N PRO A 50 -16.49 -8.15 0.77
CA PRO A 50 -15.44 -8.94 0.12
C PRO A 50 -15.20 -10.26 0.84
N ILE A 51 -15.41 -11.38 0.16
CA ILE A 51 -15.20 -12.72 0.69
C ILE A 51 -14.38 -13.54 -0.29
N ILE A 52 -13.39 -14.26 0.25
CA ILE A 52 -12.66 -15.31 -0.43
C ILE A 52 -12.81 -16.63 0.35
N LEU A 53 -13.05 -17.70 -0.37
CA LEU A 53 -13.03 -19.08 0.11
C LEU A 53 -11.75 -19.75 -0.37
N TRP A 54 -11.16 -20.58 0.49
CA TRP A 54 -10.02 -21.42 0.19
C TRP A 54 -10.46 -22.85 0.43
N TRP A 55 -10.46 -23.70 -0.59
CA TRP A 55 -11.03 -25.03 -0.45
C TRP A 55 -10.05 -26.15 -0.78
N GLY A 56 -10.12 -27.21 0.01
CA GLY A 56 -9.32 -28.42 -0.17
C GLY A 56 -7.84 -28.25 0.16
N PRO A 57 -7.02 -29.29 -0.04
CA PRO A 57 -5.60 -29.28 0.33
C PRO A 57 -4.77 -28.32 -0.54
N GLU A 58 -5.22 -28.00 -1.74
CA GLU A 58 -4.57 -27.02 -2.62
C GLU A 58 -4.99 -25.58 -2.32
N LEU A 59 -5.90 -25.38 -1.35
CA LEU A 59 -6.44 -24.07 -1.02
C LEU A 59 -6.94 -23.34 -2.27
N THR A 60 -7.74 -24.03 -3.08
CA THR A 60 -8.30 -23.49 -4.32
C THR A 60 -9.28 -22.38 -3.99
N ILE A 61 -9.13 -21.23 -4.67
CA ILE A 61 -9.88 -20.03 -4.33
C ILE A 61 -11.16 -19.87 -5.14
N LEU A 62 -12.21 -19.45 -4.40
CA LEU A 62 -13.46 -18.94 -4.94
C LEU A 62 -13.72 -17.60 -4.22
N TYR A 63 -14.33 -16.65 -4.90
CA TYR A 63 -14.54 -15.31 -4.34
C TYR A 63 -15.76 -14.63 -4.96
N ASN A 64 -16.28 -13.61 -4.29
CA ASN A 64 -17.40 -12.82 -4.79
C ASN A 64 -16.92 -11.57 -5.57
N ASP A 65 -17.86 -10.84 -6.14
CA ASP A 65 -17.62 -9.64 -6.93
C ASP A 65 -16.86 -8.57 -6.12
N GLU A 66 -17.24 -8.39 -4.86
CA GLU A 66 -16.59 -7.42 -3.96
C GLU A 66 -15.12 -7.72 -3.70
N TYR A 67 -14.73 -9.00 -3.68
CA TYR A 67 -13.33 -9.39 -3.51
C TYR A 67 -12.52 -9.24 -4.79
N SER A 68 -13.16 -9.26 -5.97
CA SER A 68 -12.46 -9.22 -7.26
C SER A 68 -11.55 -8.01 -7.42
N GLN A 69 -11.92 -6.86 -6.82
CA GLN A 69 -11.13 -5.63 -6.85
C GLN A 69 -9.75 -5.77 -6.20
N PHE A 70 -9.58 -6.69 -5.22
CA PHE A 70 -8.29 -6.90 -4.57
C PHE A 70 -7.31 -7.68 -5.45
N LEU A 71 -7.83 -8.42 -6.42
CA LEU A 71 -7.02 -9.23 -7.34
C LEU A 71 -6.39 -8.41 -8.48
N GLY A 72 -6.97 -7.24 -8.83
CA GLY A 72 -6.51 -6.44 -9.95
C GLY A 72 -6.39 -7.28 -11.23
N PRO A 73 -5.25 -7.27 -11.93
CA PRO A 73 -5.06 -7.99 -13.19
C PRO A 73 -5.09 -9.52 -13.05
N LYS A 74 -5.03 -10.07 -11.84
CA LYS A 74 -5.16 -11.51 -11.60
C LYS A 74 -6.59 -12.00 -11.80
N HIS A 75 -7.59 -11.11 -11.61
CA HIS A 75 -8.98 -11.38 -11.94
C HIS A 75 -9.18 -11.31 -13.47
N PRO A 76 -9.97 -12.23 -14.10
CA PRO A 76 -10.71 -13.33 -13.49
C PRO A 76 -9.95 -14.66 -13.47
N ALA A 77 -8.72 -14.72 -13.96
CA ALA A 77 -7.94 -15.95 -14.12
C ALA A 77 -7.65 -16.67 -12.79
N ALA A 78 -7.72 -15.95 -11.67
CA ALA A 78 -7.51 -16.47 -10.33
C ALA A 78 -8.60 -17.45 -9.87
N LEU A 79 -9.81 -17.38 -10.44
CA LEU A 79 -10.92 -18.24 -10.04
C LEU A 79 -10.59 -19.74 -10.28
N GLY A 80 -10.75 -20.55 -9.26
CA GLY A 80 -10.48 -21.99 -9.33
C GLY A 80 -9.00 -22.36 -9.34
N GLN A 81 -8.10 -21.43 -9.08
CA GLN A 81 -6.65 -21.65 -8.99
C GLN A 81 -6.20 -21.89 -7.54
N PRO A 82 -5.07 -22.59 -7.34
CA PRO A 82 -4.43 -22.70 -6.03
C PRO A 82 -4.07 -21.31 -5.50
N GLY A 83 -4.64 -20.93 -4.35
CA GLY A 83 -4.61 -19.56 -3.89
C GLY A 83 -3.22 -19.05 -3.51
N LEU A 84 -2.34 -19.92 -2.96
CA LEU A 84 -0.96 -19.53 -2.66
C LEU A 84 -0.10 -19.30 -3.91
N LYS A 85 -0.52 -19.78 -5.09
CA LYS A 85 0.09 -19.41 -6.37
C LYS A 85 -0.42 -18.06 -6.85
N VAL A 86 -1.70 -17.77 -6.66
CA VAL A 86 -2.30 -16.47 -7.01
C VAL A 86 -1.73 -15.34 -6.16
N TRP A 87 -1.51 -15.61 -4.88
CA TRP A 87 -0.98 -14.66 -3.91
C TRP A 87 0.49 -14.96 -3.54
N ALA A 88 1.30 -15.32 -4.56
CA ALA A 88 2.68 -15.72 -4.36
C ALA A 88 3.53 -14.65 -3.67
N GLU A 89 3.25 -13.37 -3.91
CA GLU A 89 3.98 -12.24 -3.33
C GLU A 89 3.78 -12.07 -1.81
N ILE A 90 2.72 -12.66 -1.25
CA ILE A 90 2.41 -12.62 0.19
C ILE A 90 2.27 -14.03 0.80
N ALA A 91 2.62 -15.07 0.05
CA ALA A 91 2.43 -16.46 0.46
C ALA A 91 3.22 -16.83 1.73
N ASP A 92 4.37 -16.21 1.95
CA ASP A 92 5.19 -16.35 3.16
C ASP A 92 4.49 -15.78 4.41
N VAL A 93 3.63 -14.78 4.25
CA VAL A 93 2.87 -14.17 5.35
C VAL A 93 1.56 -14.93 5.61
N ILE A 94 0.76 -15.17 4.56
CA ILE A 94 -0.58 -15.76 4.73
C ILE A 94 -0.57 -17.29 4.81
N GLY A 95 0.43 -17.95 4.23
CA GLY A 95 0.54 -19.41 4.18
C GLY A 95 0.52 -20.08 5.56
N PRO A 96 1.36 -19.65 6.52
CA PRO A 96 1.34 -20.19 7.88
C PRO A 96 -0.01 -20.01 8.59
N MET A 97 -0.70 -18.88 8.36
CA MET A 97 -2.02 -18.61 8.94
C MET A 97 -3.09 -19.53 8.36
N LEU A 98 -3.06 -19.77 7.04
CA LEU A 98 -3.97 -20.68 6.35
C LEU A 98 -3.74 -22.14 6.80
N SER A 99 -2.46 -22.58 6.89
CA SER A 99 -2.11 -23.93 7.39
C SER A 99 -2.61 -24.15 8.81
N GLN A 100 -2.43 -23.17 9.70
CA GLN A 100 -2.92 -23.27 11.08
C GLN A 100 -4.44 -23.50 11.12
N VAL A 101 -5.20 -22.78 10.29
CA VAL A 101 -6.65 -22.96 10.25
C VAL A 101 -7.05 -24.29 9.63
N TYR A 102 -6.40 -24.66 8.52
CA TYR A 102 -6.75 -25.88 7.76
C TYR A 102 -6.40 -27.16 8.54
N GLU A 103 -5.24 -27.19 9.20
CA GLU A 103 -4.75 -28.37 9.92
C GLU A 103 -5.32 -28.50 11.34
N HIS A 104 -5.51 -27.37 12.03
CA HIS A 104 -5.89 -27.39 13.45
C HIS A 104 -7.31 -26.90 13.72
N GLY A 105 -8.02 -26.38 12.72
CA GLY A 105 -9.39 -25.89 12.88
C GLY A 105 -9.51 -24.65 13.75
N GLN A 106 -8.42 -23.93 14.02
CA GLN A 106 -8.40 -22.74 14.86
C GLN A 106 -8.43 -21.48 13.99
N ALA A 107 -9.51 -20.70 14.16
CA ALA A 107 -9.62 -19.42 13.43
C ALA A 107 -8.48 -18.45 13.78
N THR A 108 -8.00 -17.72 12.77
CA THR A 108 -7.02 -16.64 12.94
C THR A 108 -7.65 -15.29 12.58
N ARG A 109 -7.07 -14.21 13.09
CA ARG A 109 -7.51 -12.85 12.81
C ARG A 109 -6.34 -11.91 12.68
N SER A 110 -6.39 -11.05 11.67
CA SER A 110 -5.47 -9.92 11.51
C SER A 110 -6.23 -8.60 11.52
N ARG A 111 -5.61 -7.57 12.07
CA ARG A 111 -6.08 -6.18 11.99
C ARG A 111 -5.01 -5.34 11.36
N ASP A 112 -5.41 -4.57 10.34
CA ASP A 112 -4.55 -3.62 9.65
C ASP A 112 -3.18 -4.22 9.30
N LEU A 113 -3.19 -5.48 8.82
CA LEU A 113 -1.97 -6.18 8.43
C LEU A 113 -1.46 -5.60 7.12
N LEU A 114 -0.21 -5.14 7.14
CA LEU A 114 0.49 -4.71 5.94
C LEU A 114 0.80 -5.91 5.05
N LEU A 115 0.30 -5.86 3.82
CA LEU A 115 0.62 -6.79 2.75
C LEU A 115 1.12 -5.99 1.54
N HIS A 116 2.26 -6.40 0.99
CA HIS A 116 2.75 -5.84 -0.26
C HIS A 116 2.16 -6.65 -1.41
N ILE A 117 1.05 -6.19 -1.94
CA ILE A 117 0.33 -6.87 -3.03
C ILE A 117 0.70 -6.29 -4.39
N ASP A 118 0.54 -7.11 -5.43
CA ASP A 118 0.73 -6.69 -6.82
C ASP A 118 -0.62 -6.60 -7.54
N ARG A 119 -1.07 -5.36 -7.74
CA ARG A 119 -2.23 -4.99 -8.57
C ARG A 119 -1.83 -4.41 -9.92
N GLY A 120 -0.71 -4.87 -10.49
CA GLY A 120 -0.06 -4.32 -11.68
C GLY A 120 1.15 -3.46 -11.34
N TYR A 121 1.33 -3.15 -10.07
CA TYR A 121 2.53 -2.57 -9.44
C TYR A 121 2.56 -2.96 -7.95
N PRO A 122 3.75 -3.01 -7.32
CA PRO A 122 3.87 -3.25 -5.89
C PRO A 122 3.18 -2.15 -5.09
N GLU A 123 2.23 -2.51 -4.25
CA GLU A 123 1.43 -1.57 -3.48
C GLU A 123 1.49 -1.90 -1.98
N GLU A 124 1.59 -0.85 -1.15
CA GLU A 124 1.38 -0.91 0.28
C GLU A 124 -0.13 -0.99 0.56
N ALA A 125 -0.61 -2.14 1.01
CA ALA A 125 -2.02 -2.31 1.31
C ALA A 125 -2.22 -2.91 2.71
N TYR A 126 -3.24 -2.45 3.41
CA TYR A 126 -3.57 -2.89 4.75
C TYR A 126 -4.92 -3.60 4.75
N PHE A 127 -4.94 -4.78 5.39
CA PHE A 127 -6.15 -5.60 5.43
C PHE A 127 -6.48 -6.05 6.86
N SER A 128 -7.78 -6.00 7.18
CA SER A 128 -8.35 -6.65 8.35
C SER A 128 -9.19 -7.83 7.88
N PHE A 129 -8.87 -9.03 8.34
CA PHE A 129 -9.53 -10.26 7.92
C PHE A 129 -9.50 -11.34 9.00
N SER A 130 -10.32 -12.37 8.81
CA SER A 130 -10.30 -13.58 9.63
C SER A 130 -10.34 -14.80 8.74
N TYR A 131 -9.43 -15.74 8.96
CA TYR A 131 -9.53 -17.08 8.42
C TYR A 131 -10.32 -17.95 9.39
N SER A 132 -11.47 -18.44 8.97
CA SER A 132 -12.38 -19.26 9.77
C SER A 132 -12.56 -20.62 9.12
N PRO A 133 -12.44 -21.75 9.87
CA PRO A 133 -12.57 -23.07 9.30
C PRO A 133 -14.01 -23.35 8.84
N ILE A 134 -14.13 -23.96 7.66
CA ILE A 134 -15.37 -24.55 7.18
C ILE A 134 -15.26 -26.06 7.39
N HIS A 135 -16.10 -26.63 8.25
CA HIS A 135 -16.11 -28.06 8.50
C HIS A 135 -16.85 -28.79 7.38
N ALA A 136 -16.20 -29.79 6.79
CA ALA A 136 -16.82 -30.71 5.84
C ALA A 136 -17.68 -31.75 6.58
N GLU A 137 -18.47 -32.50 5.83
CA GLU A 137 -19.43 -33.50 6.33
C GLU A 137 -18.78 -34.58 7.21
N GLY A 138 -17.49 -34.82 7.02
CA GLY A 138 -16.69 -35.75 7.84
C GLY A 138 -16.11 -35.17 9.13
N GLY A 139 -16.49 -33.92 9.49
CA GLY A 139 -16.02 -33.21 10.70
C GLY A 139 -14.63 -32.62 10.61
N LYS A 140 -13.87 -32.88 9.53
CA LYS A 140 -12.57 -32.25 9.25
C LYS A 140 -12.77 -30.90 8.59
N VAL A 141 -11.77 -30.04 8.67
CA VAL A 141 -11.75 -28.80 7.92
C VAL A 141 -11.66 -29.10 6.43
N GLY A 142 -12.67 -28.69 5.67
CA GLY A 142 -12.73 -28.84 4.22
C GLY A 142 -12.24 -27.57 3.49
N GLY A 143 -12.35 -26.42 4.15
CA GLY A 143 -11.96 -25.14 3.59
C GLY A 143 -11.89 -24.03 4.62
N ILE A 144 -11.66 -22.81 4.15
CA ILE A 144 -11.53 -21.61 4.98
C ILE A 144 -12.41 -20.51 4.40
N PHE A 145 -13.20 -19.89 5.25
CA PHE A 145 -14.00 -18.70 4.97
C PHE A 145 -13.24 -17.46 5.42
N CYS A 146 -13.07 -16.48 4.52
CA CYS A 146 -12.34 -15.28 4.82
C CYS A 146 -13.08 -14.02 4.36
N PRO A 147 -13.78 -13.33 5.26
CA PRO A 147 -14.21 -11.97 5.03
C PRO A 147 -13.01 -11.03 5.16
N VAL A 148 -12.90 -10.06 4.24
CA VAL A 148 -11.76 -9.14 4.13
C VAL A 148 -12.26 -7.71 4.07
N ILE A 149 -11.58 -6.83 4.79
CA ILE A 149 -11.78 -5.38 4.72
C ILE A 149 -10.43 -4.75 4.42
N GLU A 150 -10.36 -3.99 3.35
CA GLU A 150 -9.20 -3.15 3.08
C GLU A 150 -9.26 -1.89 3.94
N THR A 151 -8.17 -1.61 4.65
CA THR A 151 -8.04 -0.46 5.55
C THR A 151 -6.93 0.50 5.14
N THR A 152 -6.44 0.37 3.90
CA THR A 152 -5.31 1.11 3.34
C THR A 152 -5.51 2.62 3.43
N GLU A 153 -6.62 3.13 2.91
CA GLU A 153 -6.90 4.58 2.92
C GLU A 153 -6.94 5.15 4.34
N LYS A 154 -7.54 4.41 5.27
CA LYS A 154 -7.61 4.79 6.68
C LYS A 154 -6.21 4.89 7.29
N ILE A 155 -5.41 3.85 7.17
CA ILE A 155 -4.07 3.78 7.79
C ILE A 155 -3.12 4.84 7.20
N ILE A 156 -3.11 4.95 5.86
CA ILE A 156 -2.30 5.97 5.18
C ILE A 156 -2.80 7.38 5.53
N GLY A 157 -4.12 7.59 5.56
CA GLY A 157 -4.72 8.86 5.96
C GLY A 157 -4.36 9.27 7.39
N GLU A 158 -4.46 8.36 8.36
CA GLU A 158 -4.08 8.58 9.76
C GLU A 158 -2.57 8.89 9.89
N ARG A 159 -1.71 8.19 9.14
CA ARG A 159 -0.26 8.43 9.10
C ARG A 159 0.06 9.84 8.57
N ARG A 160 -0.56 10.23 7.47
CA ARG A 160 -0.39 11.56 6.86
C ARG A 160 -0.89 12.67 7.78
N LEU A 161 -2.06 12.51 8.37
CA LEU A 161 -2.62 13.48 9.32
C LEU A 161 -1.73 13.63 10.56
N ARG A 162 -1.16 12.55 11.07
CA ARG A 162 -0.20 12.61 12.17
C ARG A 162 1.03 13.43 11.78
N THR A 163 1.62 13.17 10.61
CA THR A 163 2.77 13.92 10.11
C THR A 163 2.46 15.41 9.98
N LEU A 164 1.30 15.77 9.40
CA LEU A 164 0.88 17.17 9.27
C LEU A 164 0.67 17.85 10.63
N ARG A 165 0.02 17.19 11.58
CA ARG A 165 -0.17 17.67 12.94
C ARG A 165 1.18 17.92 13.64
N ASP A 166 2.10 16.97 13.52
CA ASP A 166 3.40 17.05 14.19
C ASP A 166 4.27 18.15 13.55
N LEU A 167 4.20 18.34 12.21
CA LEU A 167 4.81 19.47 11.53
C LEU A 167 4.22 20.82 12.00
N ALA A 168 2.91 20.92 12.12
CA ALA A 168 2.27 22.14 12.60
C ALA A 168 2.69 22.49 14.04
N ALA A 169 2.83 21.49 14.89
CA ALA A 169 3.29 21.67 16.27
C ALA A 169 4.73 22.21 16.34
N THR A 170 5.61 21.88 15.39
CA THR A 170 6.99 22.42 15.36
C THR A 170 7.04 23.92 15.11
N CYS A 171 6.05 24.47 14.41
CA CYS A 171 5.99 25.92 14.11
C CYS A 171 5.57 26.76 15.31
N THR A 172 4.80 26.21 16.27
CA THR A 172 4.21 26.96 17.40
C THR A 172 5.13 27.14 18.60
N GLY A 173 6.20 26.34 18.73
CA GLY A 173 7.09 26.36 19.88
C GLY A 173 8.56 26.72 19.58
N ALA A 174 8.87 27.03 18.33
CA ALA A 174 10.25 27.21 17.89
C ALA A 174 10.86 28.54 18.35
N ALA A 175 12.01 28.46 19.02
CA ALA A 175 12.76 29.63 19.49
C ALA A 175 13.57 30.32 18.38
N SER A 176 13.77 29.66 17.22
CA SER A 176 14.55 30.18 16.09
C SER A 176 14.14 29.48 14.78
N GLU A 177 14.44 30.12 13.67
CA GLU A 177 14.25 29.56 12.32
C GLU A 177 14.98 28.21 12.17
N SER A 178 16.21 28.10 12.65
CA SER A 178 16.98 26.85 12.61
C SER A 178 16.31 25.71 13.38
N SER A 179 15.68 26.01 14.52
CA SER A 179 14.97 25.00 15.31
C SER A 179 13.74 24.47 14.59
N VAL A 180 13.05 25.31 13.77
CA VAL A 180 11.93 24.87 12.92
C VAL A 180 12.42 23.86 11.89
N TYR A 181 13.50 24.17 11.17
CA TYR A 181 14.02 23.28 10.13
C TYR A 181 14.46 21.94 10.69
N THR A 182 15.18 21.94 11.82
CA THR A 182 15.63 20.70 12.47
C THR A 182 14.44 19.85 12.94
N ALA A 183 13.45 20.47 13.59
CA ALA A 183 12.27 19.76 14.06
C ALA A 183 11.42 19.23 12.91
N ALA A 184 11.24 20.02 11.84
CA ALA A 184 10.54 19.55 10.63
C ALA A 184 11.26 18.34 9.98
N GLY A 185 12.59 18.38 9.88
CA GLY A 185 13.38 17.26 9.39
C GLY A 185 13.19 16.00 10.24
N THR A 186 13.14 16.13 11.57
CA THR A 186 12.90 15.01 12.48
C THR A 186 11.51 14.40 12.28
N VAL A 187 10.47 15.23 12.13
CA VAL A 187 9.10 14.76 11.86
C VAL A 187 8.99 14.05 10.51
N LEU A 188 9.60 14.60 9.46
CA LEU A 188 9.59 13.99 8.13
C LEU A 188 10.35 12.65 8.11
N ALA A 189 11.50 12.58 8.78
CA ALA A 189 12.28 11.33 8.91
C ALA A 189 11.51 10.22 9.64
N ALA A 190 10.56 10.56 10.50
CA ALA A 190 9.71 9.59 11.20
C ALA A 190 8.64 8.93 10.30
N ASN A 191 8.46 9.41 9.06
CA ASN A 191 7.50 8.84 8.10
C ASN A 191 8.17 8.40 6.79
N PRO A 192 9.04 7.37 6.82
CA PRO A 192 9.79 6.92 5.64
C PRO A 192 8.92 6.26 4.56
N HIS A 193 7.65 5.92 4.86
CA HIS A 193 6.71 5.36 3.88
C HIS A 193 6.18 6.44 2.93
N ASP A 194 5.80 7.60 3.42
CA ASP A 194 5.29 8.70 2.58
C ASP A 194 6.41 9.65 2.13
N VAL A 195 7.47 9.77 2.94
CA VAL A 195 8.60 10.68 2.70
C VAL A 195 9.90 9.90 2.84
N PRO A 196 10.36 9.20 1.79
CA PRO A 196 11.64 8.48 1.81
C PRO A 196 12.81 9.34 2.22
N PHE A 197 12.85 10.58 1.72
CA PHE A 197 13.77 11.63 2.17
C PHE A 197 13.16 13.02 1.93
N ALA A 198 13.66 14.00 2.66
CA ALA A 198 13.32 15.40 2.45
C ALA A 198 14.53 16.31 2.70
N LEU A 199 14.63 17.37 1.91
CA LEU A 199 15.66 18.39 2.02
C LEU A 199 14.99 19.76 2.20
N VAL A 200 15.46 20.53 3.16
CA VAL A 200 15.04 21.91 3.37
C VAL A 200 16.22 22.83 3.08
N TYR A 201 16.07 23.66 2.07
CA TYR A 201 17.08 24.67 1.70
C TYR A 201 16.59 26.05 2.08
N ARG A 202 17.43 26.80 2.79
CA ARG A 202 17.21 28.22 3.04
C ARG A 202 17.81 29.04 1.89
N ILE A 203 17.01 29.92 1.32
CA ILE A 203 17.44 30.83 0.28
C ILE A 203 18.20 32.01 0.93
N ASP A 204 19.44 32.24 0.48
CA ASP A 204 20.25 33.40 0.82
C ASP A 204 20.38 34.26 -0.45
N GLU A 205 19.46 35.19 -0.62
CA GLU A 205 19.41 36.06 -1.79
C GLU A 205 20.67 36.91 -1.89
N SER A 206 21.22 37.37 -0.76
CA SER A 206 22.41 38.22 -0.74
C SER A 206 23.67 37.48 -1.22
N ALA A 207 23.75 36.19 -0.90
CA ALA A 207 24.85 35.32 -1.36
C ALA A 207 24.56 34.67 -2.72
N GLY A 208 23.32 34.74 -3.25
CA GLY A 208 22.87 34.07 -4.47
C GLY A 208 22.98 32.54 -4.37
N ARG A 209 22.65 32.00 -3.22
CA ARG A 209 22.81 30.56 -2.92
C ARG A 209 21.66 30.03 -2.06
N ALA A 210 21.32 28.76 -2.25
CA ALA A 210 20.54 28.00 -1.30
C ALA A 210 21.47 27.19 -0.39
N ARG A 211 21.25 27.21 0.92
CA ARG A 211 22.01 26.45 1.91
C ARG A 211 21.13 25.38 2.52
N LEU A 212 21.65 24.15 2.63
CA LEU A 212 20.96 23.06 3.28
C LEU A 212 20.73 23.40 4.76
N ALA A 213 19.48 23.49 5.15
CA ALA A 213 19.07 23.80 6.52
C ALA A 213 18.64 22.54 7.30
N SER A 214 18.10 21.53 6.60
CA SER A 214 17.78 20.24 7.17
C SER A 214 17.76 19.16 6.11
N ALA A 215 18.16 17.95 6.47
CA ALA A 215 18.07 16.73 5.68
C ALA A 215 17.40 15.64 6.53
N ALA A 216 16.44 14.94 5.95
CA ALA A 216 15.73 13.83 6.57
C ALA A 216 15.81 12.61 5.65
N GLY A 217 16.17 11.45 6.19
CA GLY A 217 16.30 10.21 5.43
C GLY A 217 17.47 10.14 4.45
N ILE A 218 18.35 11.15 4.44
CA ILE A 218 19.55 11.24 3.60
C ILE A 218 20.65 12.00 4.35
N ASP A 219 21.90 11.60 4.16
CA ASP A 219 23.04 12.29 4.76
C ASP A 219 23.31 13.63 4.05
N ALA A 220 23.69 14.64 4.81
CA ALA A 220 24.08 15.94 4.25
C ALA A 220 25.44 15.87 3.53
N GLY A 221 25.59 16.66 2.47
CA GLY A 221 26.86 16.78 1.73
C GLY A 221 27.09 15.72 0.65
N VAL A 222 26.17 14.77 0.46
CA VAL A 222 26.25 13.85 -0.69
C VAL A 222 25.71 14.53 -1.96
N ALA A 223 25.90 13.89 -3.13
CA ALA A 223 25.51 14.45 -4.43
C ALA A 223 24.04 14.88 -4.49
N ALA A 224 23.14 14.10 -3.87
CA ALA A 224 21.71 14.39 -3.81
C ALA A 224 21.32 15.41 -2.72
N SER A 225 22.21 15.71 -1.76
CA SER A 225 21.96 16.66 -0.67
C SER A 225 23.13 17.62 -0.46
N PRO A 226 23.55 18.37 -1.50
CA PRO A 226 24.68 19.27 -1.39
C PRO A 226 24.42 20.35 -0.32
N GLU A 227 25.42 20.68 0.48
CA GLU A 227 25.31 21.69 1.55
C GLU A 227 24.95 23.08 1.02
N SER A 228 25.32 23.36 -0.22
CA SER A 228 25.06 24.66 -0.85
C SER A 228 24.88 24.52 -2.36
N VAL A 229 23.80 25.13 -2.88
CA VAL A 229 23.47 25.16 -4.30
C VAL A 229 23.49 26.61 -4.78
N PRO A 230 24.21 26.96 -5.87
CA PRO A 230 24.18 28.29 -6.43
C PRO A 230 22.85 28.57 -7.13
N LEU A 231 22.23 29.71 -6.84
CA LEU A 231 20.98 30.16 -7.48
C LEU A 231 21.28 31.00 -8.72
N ARG A 232 21.90 30.39 -9.73
CA ARG A 232 22.27 31.03 -11.02
C ARG A 232 21.96 30.05 -12.15
N GLU A 233 21.60 30.58 -13.32
CA GLU A 233 21.26 29.76 -14.51
C GLU A 233 22.38 28.79 -14.95
N MET A 234 23.65 29.13 -14.70
CA MET A 234 24.83 28.34 -15.11
C MET A 234 25.40 27.48 -13.96
N GLY A 235 24.68 27.34 -12.85
CA GLY A 235 25.14 26.53 -11.71
C GLY A 235 24.65 25.08 -11.75
N VAL A 236 25.37 24.18 -11.06
CA VAL A 236 24.87 22.82 -10.82
C VAL A 236 23.76 22.89 -9.79
N ASP A 237 22.53 22.73 -10.24
CA ASP A 237 21.32 22.76 -9.43
C ASP A 237 20.53 21.45 -9.68
N PRO A 238 20.83 20.38 -8.95
CA PRO A 238 20.21 19.08 -9.20
C PRO A 238 18.71 19.05 -8.89
N TRP A 239 18.23 19.99 -8.07
CA TRP A 239 16.85 20.08 -7.63
C TRP A 239 16.05 21.21 -8.26
N THR A 240 16.61 21.95 -9.21
CA THR A 240 15.96 23.12 -9.84
C THR A 240 15.55 24.21 -8.84
N LEU A 241 16.32 24.38 -7.76
CA LEU A 241 16.01 25.33 -6.68
C LEU A 241 15.98 26.77 -7.21
N HIS A 242 16.87 27.12 -8.17
CA HIS A 242 16.88 28.44 -8.80
C HIS A 242 15.53 28.76 -9.47
N ALA A 243 15.01 27.85 -10.28
CA ALA A 243 13.75 28.05 -11.01
C ALA A 243 12.56 28.15 -10.04
N VAL A 244 12.54 27.32 -8.98
CA VAL A 244 11.48 27.35 -7.96
C VAL A 244 11.55 28.65 -7.13
N ALA A 245 12.76 29.09 -6.75
CA ALA A 245 12.94 30.33 -6.02
C ALA A 245 12.51 31.56 -6.84
N GLN A 246 12.77 31.56 -8.14
CA GLN A 246 12.42 32.63 -9.05
C GLN A 246 10.92 32.69 -9.38
N SER A 247 10.33 31.51 -9.65
CA SER A 247 8.91 31.42 -10.06
C SER A 247 7.93 31.45 -8.90
N GLY A 248 8.36 31.02 -7.71
CA GLY A 248 7.46 30.77 -6.57
C GLY A 248 6.48 29.62 -6.82
N GLN A 249 6.74 28.75 -7.82
CA GLN A 249 5.86 27.66 -8.21
C GLN A 249 6.42 26.30 -7.82
N VAL A 250 5.52 25.38 -7.51
CA VAL A 250 5.87 23.97 -7.25
C VAL A 250 6.34 23.32 -8.55
N THR A 251 7.44 22.56 -8.47
CA THR A 251 7.97 21.80 -9.59
C THR A 251 8.03 20.31 -9.24
N VAL A 252 7.61 19.46 -10.16
CA VAL A 252 7.74 17.99 -10.05
C VAL A 252 8.84 17.53 -10.99
N LEU A 253 9.86 16.90 -10.43
CA LEU A 253 10.95 16.26 -11.17
C LEU A 253 10.58 14.80 -11.41
N SER A 254 10.61 14.36 -12.66
CA SER A 254 10.23 12.99 -13.07
C SER A 254 11.42 12.18 -13.61
N ASP A 255 12.62 12.74 -13.60
CA ASP A 255 13.83 12.21 -14.21
C ASP A 255 14.93 11.94 -13.17
N LEU A 256 14.54 11.53 -11.96
CA LEU A 256 15.48 11.39 -10.84
C LEU A 256 16.58 10.38 -11.12
N SER A 257 16.28 9.28 -11.80
CA SER A 257 17.28 8.27 -12.18
C SER A 257 18.32 8.76 -13.20
N ALA A 258 18.01 9.83 -13.94
CA ALA A 258 18.97 10.48 -14.83
C ALA A 258 19.83 11.54 -14.10
N ARG A 259 19.40 12.00 -12.93
CA ARG A 259 20.09 13.02 -12.13
C ARG A 259 20.95 12.44 -11.03
N PHE A 260 20.54 11.29 -10.48
CA PHE A 260 21.17 10.68 -9.32
C PHE A 260 21.33 9.18 -9.51
N ASP A 261 22.50 8.65 -9.20
CA ASP A 261 22.81 7.23 -9.28
C ASP A 261 22.03 6.45 -8.22
N GLU A 262 21.87 7.02 -7.02
CA GLU A 262 21.18 6.39 -5.90
C GLU A 262 20.48 7.44 -5.05
N LEU A 263 19.23 7.11 -4.66
CA LEU A 263 18.43 7.91 -3.74
C LEU A 263 17.87 7.01 -2.63
N PRO A 264 17.68 7.54 -1.41
CA PRO A 264 17.06 6.78 -0.33
C PRO A 264 15.67 6.29 -0.69
N CYS A 265 15.42 5.02 -0.44
CA CYS A 265 14.13 4.39 -0.71
C CYS A 265 13.16 4.43 0.49
N GLY A 266 13.61 4.91 1.65
CA GLY A 266 12.80 4.93 2.87
C GLY A 266 12.39 3.52 3.29
N ALA A 267 11.08 3.29 3.40
CA ALA A 267 10.52 1.97 3.71
C ALA A 267 10.34 1.07 2.48
N TRP A 268 10.68 1.55 1.27
CA TRP A 268 10.44 0.86 0.00
C TRP A 268 11.69 0.14 -0.49
N LYS A 269 11.52 -0.84 -1.40
CA LYS A 269 12.64 -1.55 -2.03
C LYS A 269 13.22 -0.81 -3.25
N GLN A 270 12.54 0.21 -3.72
CA GLN A 270 12.90 0.96 -4.93
C GLN A 270 13.07 2.44 -4.59
N SER A 271 14.06 3.05 -5.21
CA SER A 271 14.29 4.50 -5.12
C SER A 271 13.12 5.28 -5.73
N PRO A 272 12.78 6.45 -5.18
CA PRO A 272 11.73 7.30 -5.73
C PRO A 272 12.08 7.75 -7.16
N GLN A 273 11.08 7.70 -8.04
CA GLN A 273 11.23 8.12 -9.44
C GLN A 273 10.89 9.59 -9.64
N LYS A 274 10.17 10.19 -8.67
CA LYS A 274 9.71 11.58 -8.74
C LYS A 274 10.00 12.27 -7.43
N ALA A 275 10.33 13.55 -7.52
CA ALA A 275 10.42 14.45 -6.37
C ALA A 275 9.60 15.71 -6.61
N MET A 276 9.08 16.27 -5.54
CA MET A 276 8.41 17.56 -5.54
C MET A 276 9.32 18.60 -4.89
N VAL A 277 9.54 19.71 -5.58
CA VAL A 277 10.26 20.88 -5.07
C VAL A 277 9.26 22.01 -4.91
N MET A 278 9.13 22.53 -3.70
CA MET A 278 8.14 23.57 -3.39
C MET A 278 8.74 24.73 -2.62
N PRO A 279 8.32 25.97 -2.90
CA PRO A 279 8.69 27.12 -2.08
C PRO A 279 7.92 27.08 -0.75
N VAL A 280 8.62 27.35 0.34
CA VAL A 280 8.01 27.53 1.67
C VAL A 280 8.23 28.98 2.08
N LEU A 281 7.15 29.75 2.24
CA LEU A 281 7.19 31.11 2.72
C LEU A 281 6.99 31.11 4.24
N LEU A 282 8.03 31.50 4.97
CA LEU A 282 7.93 31.73 6.41
C LEU A 282 7.41 33.17 6.62
N GLN A 283 6.12 33.31 6.94
CA GLN A 283 5.62 34.55 7.51
C GLN A 283 5.98 34.59 9.00
N ILE A 284 7.07 35.26 9.33
CA ILE A 284 7.34 35.64 10.74
C ILE A 284 6.32 36.70 11.09
N GLY A 285 5.28 36.34 11.82
CA GLY A 285 4.28 37.28 12.31
C GLY A 285 4.98 38.38 13.10
N ARG A 286 4.88 39.64 12.62
CA ARG A 286 5.19 40.80 13.46
C ARG A 286 4.14 40.80 14.56
N ALA A 287 4.55 40.50 15.77
CA ALA A 287 3.75 40.86 16.94
C ALA A 287 3.51 42.36 16.89
N HIS A 288 2.29 42.77 16.65
CA HIS A 288 1.89 44.16 16.92
C HIS A 288 1.91 44.32 18.44
N VAL A 289 2.87 45.11 18.92
CA VAL A 289 2.87 45.66 20.27
C VAL A 289 1.82 46.76 20.32
#